data_f6107c8eeb826d438addcb9b182b934d
#
_entry.id   f6107c8eeb826d438addcb9b182b934d
#
_cell.length_a   1.000
_cell.length_b   1.000
_cell.length_c   1.000
_cell.angle_alpha   90.00
_cell.angle_beta   90.00
_cell.angle_gamma   90.00
#
_symmetry.space_group_name_H-M   'P 1'
#
loop_
_entity.id
_entity.type
_entity.pdbx_description
1 polymer ?
#
loop_
_entity_poly.entity_id
_entity_poly.type
_entity_poly.pdbx_seq_one_letter_code
_entity_poly.pdbx_strand_id
1 'polypeptide(L)' 'MEDTTAIYLILKKIRGRKEELKEIIAAGLPNWDAYNKTVGEYKAYAIIEQEVQDLHERENN' A
#
# COMPACT_ATOMS: atom_id res chain seq x y z
N MET A 1 -0.61 -13.86 -18.60
CA MET A 1 0.82 -13.83 -18.24
C MET A 1 1.28 -12.43 -17.94
N GLU A 2 1.12 -11.55 -18.91
CA GLU A 2 1.54 -10.16 -18.73
C GLU A 2 0.74 -9.47 -17.66
N ASP A 3 -0.56 -9.79 -17.55
CA ASP A 3 -1.40 -9.19 -16.54
C ASP A 3 -0.94 -9.55 -15.14
N THR A 4 -0.52 -10.80 -14.95
CA THR A 4 -0.01 -11.25 -13.66
C THR A 4 1.27 -10.50 -13.30
N THR A 5 2.15 -10.28 -14.28
CA THR A 5 3.38 -9.55 -14.05
C THR A 5 3.09 -8.09 -13.66
N ALA A 6 2.15 -7.46 -14.37
CA ALA A 6 1.78 -6.08 -14.08
C ALA A 6 1.20 -5.95 -12.67
N ILE A 7 0.33 -6.88 -12.30
CA ILE A 7 -0.27 -6.87 -10.96
C ILE A 7 0.80 -7.07 -9.90
N TYR A 8 1.74 -7.97 -10.14
CA TYR A 8 2.85 -8.19 -9.20
C TYR A 8 3.66 -6.91 -8.99
N LEU A 9 3.97 -6.21 -10.08
CA LEU A 9 4.75 -4.98 -9.98
C LEU A 9 3.98 -3.88 -9.24
N ILE A 10 2.68 -3.78 -9.49
CA ILE A 10 1.84 -2.81 -8.79
C ILE A 10 1.84 -3.12 -7.29
N LEU A 11 1.63 -4.37 -6.92
CA LEU A 11 1.62 -4.76 -5.52
C LEU A 11 2.96 -4.52 -4.86
N LYS A 12 4.05 -4.77 -5.58
CA LYS A 12 5.38 -4.53 -5.05
C LYS A 12 5.58 -3.06 -4.73
N LYS A 13 5.13 -2.17 -5.62
CA LYS A 13 5.22 -0.74 -5.39
C LYS A 13 4.39 -0.30 -4.20
N ILE A 14 3.16 -0.80 -4.12
CA ILE A 14 2.27 -0.47 -3.01
C ILE A 14 2.89 -0.92 -1.68
N ARG A 15 3.41 -2.14 -1.64
CA ARG A 15 4.01 -2.67 -0.43
C ARG A 15 5.27 -1.90 -0.03
N GLY A 16 6.06 -1.50 -1.03
CA GLY A 16 7.23 -0.68 -0.75
C GLY A 16 6.86 0.67 -0.15
N ARG A 17 5.80 1.28 -0.68
CA ARG A 17 5.32 2.55 -0.14
C ARG A 17 4.80 2.40 1.28
N LYS A 18 4.09 1.32 1.56
CA LYS A 18 3.62 1.04 2.90
C LYS A 18 4.76 0.91 3.88
N GLU A 19 5.83 0.21 3.48
CA GLU A 19 7.01 0.06 4.34
C GLU A 19 7.66 1.40 4.63
N GLU A 20 7.79 2.26 3.61
CA GLU A 20 8.33 3.59 3.83
C GLU A 20 7.52 4.38 4.83
N LEU A 21 6.20 4.32 4.69
CA LEU A 21 5.31 5.04 5.60
C LEU A 21 5.40 4.49 7.02
N LYS A 22 5.50 3.17 7.15
CA LYS A 22 5.68 2.56 8.47
C LYS A 22 6.96 3.05 9.14
N GLU A 23 8.04 3.16 8.37
CA GLU A 23 9.30 3.63 8.91
C GLU A 23 9.21 5.09 9.35
N ILE A 24 8.52 5.91 8.57
CA ILE A 24 8.31 7.30 8.91
C ILE A 24 7.53 7.41 10.22
N ILE A 25 6.47 6.62 10.36
CA ILE A 25 5.66 6.62 11.58
C ILE A 25 6.49 6.16 12.78
N ALA A 26 7.28 5.09 12.59
CA ALA A 26 8.09 4.53 13.65
C ALA A 26 9.20 5.49 14.11
N ALA A 27 9.74 6.27 13.15
CA ALA A 27 10.79 7.23 13.48
C ALA A 27 10.27 8.43 14.26
N GLY A 28 8.95 8.64 14.22
CA GLY A 28 8.34 9.74 14.91
C GLY A 28 8.04 10.90 13.98
N LEU A 29 6.92 11.55 14.21
CA LEU A 29 6.48 12.66 13.40
C LEU A 29 6.37 13.91 14.25
N PRO A 30 6.54 15.09 13.65
CA PRO A 30 6.68 16.33 14.43
C PRO A 30 5.40 16.74 15.15
N ASN A 31 4.23 16.37 14.65
CA ASN A 31 2.99 16.80 15.27
C ASN A 31 1.86 15.84 14.91
N TRP A 32 0.71 16.07 15.55
CA TRP A 32 -0.45 15.20 15.40
C TRP A 32 -1.02 15.21 13.99
N ASP A 33 -1.02 16.39 13.34
CA ASP A 33 -1.53 16.50 11.98
C ASP A 33 -0.70 15.68 11.01
N ALA A 34 0.63 15.77 11.12
CA ALA A 34 1.51 14.98 10.26
C ALA A 34 1.32 13.49 10.51
N TYR A 35 1.15 13.10 11.76
CA TYR A 35 0.91 11.71 12.11
C TYR A 35 -0.38 11.20 11.46
N ASN A 36 -1.47 11.95 11.62
CA ASN A 36 -2.76 11.54 11.07
C ASN A 36 -2.72 11.46 9.54
N LYS A 37 -2.03 12.39 8.89
CA LYS A 37 -1.91 12.38 7.44
C LYS A 37 -1.16 11.15 6.97
N THR A 38 -0.04 10.84 7.62
CA THR A 38 0.78 9.69 7.23
C THR A 38 0.04 8.38 7.47
N VAL A 39 -0.66 8.26 8.60
CA VAL A 39 -1.45 7.07 8.88
C VAL A 39 -2.57 6.93 7.85
N GLY A 40 -3.20 8.05 7.46
CA GLY A 40 -4.23 8.03 6.43
C GLY A 40 -3.69 7.53 5.10
N GLU A 41 -2.50 7.98 4.72
CA GLU A 41 -1.87 7.50 3.50
C GLU A 41 -1.58 6.00 3.58
N TYR A 42 -1.07 5.54 4.71
CA TYR A 42 -0.82 4.11 4.90
C TYR A 42 -2.10 3.30 4.73
N LYS A 43 -3.18 3.76 5.36
CA LYS A 43 -4.45 3.04 5.26
C LYS A 43 -4.98 3.02 3.84
N ALA A 44 -4.80 4.11 3.10
CA ALA A 44 -5.24 4.16 1.71
C ALA A 44 -4.49 3.14 0.87
N TYR A 45 -3.18 3.03 1.06
CA TYR A 45 -2.41 2.02 0.33
C TYR A 45 -2.81 0.61 0.72
N ALA A 46 -3.13 0.38 2.00
CA ALA A 46 -3.57 -0.93 2.44
C ALA A 46 -4.89 -1.33 1.78
N ILE A 47 -5.81 -0.37 1.64
CA ILE A 47 -7.09 -0.62 0.98
C ILE A 47 -6.86 -0.93 -0.50
N ILE A 48 -6.03 -0.14 -1.17
CA ILE A 48 -5.74 -0.36 -2.59
C ILE A 48 -5.07 -1.71 -2.79
N GLU A 49 -4.15 -2.07 -1.92
CA GLU A 49 -3.49 -3.37 -2.01
C GLU A 49 -4.51 -4.50 -1.96
N GLN A 50 -5.45 -4.41 -1.02
CA GLN A 50 -6.48 -5.44 -0.89
C GLN A 50 -7.36 -5.50 -2.12
N GLU A 51 -7.74 -4.35 -2.67
CA GLU A 51 -8.58 -4.31 -3.85
C GLU A 51 -7.88 -4.92 -5.06
N VAL A 52 -6.59 -4.64 -5.22
CA VAL A 52 -5.83 -5.22 -6.33
C VAL A 52 -5.73 -6.73 -6.18
N GLN A 53 -5.49 -7.21 -4.95
CA GLN A 53 -5.43 -8.65 -4.71
C GLN A 53 -6.77 -9.31 -4.99
N ASP A 54 -7.86 -8.68 -4.58
CA ASP A 54 -9.20 -9.24 -4.82
C ASP A 54 -9.50 -9.33 -6.31
N LEU A 55 -9.15 -8.30 -7.07
CA LEU A 55 -9.33 -8.31 -8.51
C LEU A 55 -8.51 -9.43 -9.16
N HIS A 56 -7.27 -9.59 -8.72
CA HIS A 56 -6.40 -10.62 -9.27
C HIS A 56 -6.98 -12.01 -9.01
N GLU A 57 -7.47 -12.24 -7.80
CA GLU A 57 -8.05 -13.52 -7.45
C GLU A 57 -9.31 -13.82 -8.25
N ARG A 58 -10.13 -12.79 -8.48
CA ARG A 58 -11.33 -12.98 -9.29
C ARG A 58 -11.01 -13.38 -10.71
N GLU A 59 -9.99 -12.75 -11.28
CA GLU A 59 -9.65 -13.03 -12.66
C GLU A 59 -9.02 -14.40 -12.83
N ASN A 60 -8.43 -14.93 -11.78
CA ASN A 60 -7.81 -16.25 -11.83
C ASN A 60 -8.80 -17.37 -11.55
N ASN A 61 -9.99 -17.04 -11.10
CA ASN A 61 -11.03 -18.01 -10.86
C ASN A 61 -12.02 -18.02 -12.01
#